data_c3939d40710d9140681dcc7d164c6102
#
_entry.id   c3939d40710d9140681dcc7d164c6102
#
_cell.length_a   1.000
_cell.length_b   1.000
_cell.length_c   1.000
_cell.angle_alpha   90.00
_cell.angle_beta   90.00
_cell.angle_gamma   90.00
#
_symmetry.space_group_name_H-M   'P 1'
#
loop_
_entity.id
_entity.type
_entity.pdbx_description
1 polymer ?
#
loop_
_entity_poly.entity_id
_entity_poly.type
_entity_poly.pdbx_seq_one_letter_code
_entity_poly.pdbx_strand_id
1 'polypeptide(L)'
;VSGHKIHGPKGIGFIYIKNGTKIKPIIWGGNQQKGMRSGTENVPGIAGLGKAAELIYENHEEKITHIREIKDHFIKRVIEEIPDVKDNSGAAPHVASISFLGVRSEVLLHALEEREIYVSAGSACSSNKPEVSGTLKGIGLTKEYYESTLRFSFSIFNTVEEADVCVEALKELLPMLRRFTRR
;
A
#
# COMPACT_ATOMS: atom_id res chain seq x y z
N VAL A 1 6.55 -5.99 12.52
CA VAL A 1 6.54 -6.46 11.12
C VAL A 1 5.52 -7.57 11.00
N SER A 2 4.76 -7.58 9.90
CA SER A 2 3.85 -8.68 9.53
C SER A 2 4.47 -9.47 8.38
N GLY A 3 4.58 -10.78 8.52
CA GLY A 3 5.29 -11.65 7.58
C GLY A 3 4.77 -11.55 6.15
N HIS A 4 3.44 -11.48 5.97
CA HIS A 4 2.82 -11.39 4.64
C HIS A 4 3.13 -10.09 3.89
N LYS A 5 3.66 -9.05 4.56
CA LYS A 5 4.09 -7.80 3.90
C LYS A 5 5.51 -7.84 3.34
N ILE A 6 6.23 -8.92 3.64
CA ILE A 6 7.56 -9.24 3.11
C ILE A 6 7.56 -10.60 2.40
N HIS A 7 6.43 -10.97 1.79
CA HIS A 7 6.21 -12.23 1.06
C HIS A 7 6.34 -13.51 1.92
N GLY A 8 6.26 -13.38 3.25
CA GLY A 8 6.22 -14.49 4.19
C GLY A 8 4.80 -15.01 4.45
N PRO A 9 4.65 -16.07 5.27
CA PRO A 9 3.34 -16.62 5.61
C PRO A 9 2.42 -15.63 6.33
N LYS A 10 1.11 -15.77 6.12
CA LYS A 10 0.09 -15.07 6.94
C LYS A 10 0.08 -15.62 8.36
N GLY A 11 -0.36 -14.82 9.32
CA GLY A 11 -0.51 -15.22 10.71
C GLY A 11 0.79 -15.22 11.53
N ILE A 12 1.90 -14.78 10.94
CA ILE A 12 3.19 -14.64 11.62
C ILE A 12 3.75 -13.22 11.46
N GLY A 13 4.51 -12.79 12.45
CA GLY A 13 5.19 -11.49 12.46
C GLY A 13 6.09 -11.38 13.68
N PHE A 14 6.76 -10.26 13.81
CA PHE A 14 7.59 -9.97 14.98
C PHE A 14 7.49 -8.51 15.41
N ILE A 15 7.82 -8.25 16.65
CA ILE A 15 8.02 -6.93 17.21
C ILE A 15 9.47 -6.75 17.63
N TYR A 16 10.07 -5.62 17.29
CA TYR A 16 11.33 -5.18 17.87
C TYR A 16 11.05 -4.30 19.09
N ILE A 17 11.70 -4.62 20.20
CA ILE A 17 11.59 -3.85 21.44
C ILE A 17 13.00 -3.43 21.85
N LYS A 18 13.24 -2.12 21.90
CA LYS A 18 14.52 -1.58 22.37
C LYS A 18 14.74 -1.97 23.83
N ASN A 19 15.96 -2.35 24.18
CA ASN A 19 16.33 -2.69 25.57
C ASN A 19 15.94 -1.57 26.53
N GLY A 20 15.37 -1.96 27.70
CA GLY A 20 14.89 -1.02 28.69
C GLY A 20 13.46 -0.50 28.48
N THR A 21 12.84 -0.76 27.32
CA THR A 21 11.43 -0.44 27.10
C THR A 21 10.54 -1.39 27.91
N LYS A 22 9.72 -0.85 28.80
CA LYS A 22 8.78 -1.62 29.62
C LYS A 22 7.45 -1.72 28.88
N ILE A 23 7.06 -2.95 28.49
CA ILE A 23 5.73 -3.26 27.95
C ILE A 23 5.06 -4.29 28.83
N LYS A 24 3.73 -4.27 28.88
CA LYS A 24 2.95 -5.27 29.60
C LYS A 24 2.44 -6.33 28.61
N PRO A 25 2.52 -7.63 28.95
CA PRO A 25 1.88 -8.68 28.18
C PRO A 25 0.36 -8.43 28.09
N ILE A 26 -0.22 -8.76 26.95
CA ILE A 26 -1.67 -8.77 26.73
C ILE A 26 -2.24 -10.17 26.54
N ILE A 27 -1.35 -11.16 26.34
CA ILE A 27 -1.69 -12.61 26.26
C ILE A 27 -0.92 -13.31 27.35
N TRP A 28 -1.65 -13.77 28.36
CA TRP A 28 -1.12 -14.39 29.58
C TRP A 28 -1.13 -15.91 29.47
N GLY A 29 -0.25 -16.57 30.21
CA GLY A 29 -0.15 -18.05 30.28
C GLY A 29 1.26 -18.49 30.65
N GLY A 30 1.91 -19.25 29.77
CA GLY A 30 3.28 -19.74 29.97
C GLY A 30 4.37 -18.68 29.78
N ASN A 31 5.62 -19.11 29.84
CA ASN A 31 6.79 -18.21 29.78
C ASN A 31 7.35 -18.00 28.36
N GLN A 32 6.60 -18.35 27.30
CA GLN A 32 7.06 -18.17 25.93
C GLN A 32 7.34 -16.69 25.64
N GLN A 33 8.28 -16.42 24.75
CA GLN A 33 8.74 -15.07 24.41
C GLN A 33 9.14 -14.26 25.67
N LYS A 34 9.83 -14.90 26.62
CA LYS A 34 10.23 -14.31 27.92
C LYS A 34 9.05 -13.78 28.72
N GLY A 35 7.90 -14.46 28.67
CA GLY A 35 6.67 -14.07 29.35
C GLY A 35 5.90 -12.92 28.68
N MET A 36 6.36 -12.39 27.55
CA MET A 36 5.69 -11.28 26.88
C MET A 36 4.51 -11.70 26.00
N ARG A 37 4.53 -12.93 25.49
CA ARG A 37 3.46 -13.48 24.66
C ARG A 37 3.40 -14.99 24.85
N SER A 38 2.46 -15.45 25.62
CA SER A 38 2.26 -16.86 25.90
C SER A 38 1.65 -17.62 24.73
N GLY A 39 1.90 -18.92 24.69
CA GLY A 39 1.44 -19.85 23.66
C GLY A 39 2.60 -20.46 22.89
N THR A 40 2.42 -21.71 22.48
CA THR A 40 3.41 -22.47 21.70
C THR A 40 3.80 -21.71 20.44
N GLU A 41 5.09 -21.65 20.15
CA GLU A 41 5.62 -20.97 18.98
C GLU A 41 5.18 -21.67 17.69
N ASN A 42 4.73 -20.87 16.72
CA ASN A 42 4.45 -21.33 15.37
C ASN A 42 5.76 -21.52 14.60
N VAL A 43 6.48 -22.60 14.89
CA VAL A 43 7.80 -22.87 14.30
C VAL A 43 7.80 -22.87 12.77
N PRO A 44 6.85 -23.50 12.06
CA PRO A 44 6.79 -23.41 10.60
C PRO A 44 6.63 -21.96 10.09
N GLY A 45 5.75 -21.18 10.73
CA GLY A 45 5.55 -19.76 10.39
C GLY A 45 6.81 -18.93 10.65
N ILE A 46 7.51 -19.19 11.75
CA ILE A 46 8.77 -18.50 12.09
C ILE A 46 9.85 -18.83 11.07
N ALA A 47 10.00 -20.10 10.68
CA ALA A 47 10.95 -20.52 9.65
C ALA A 47 10.66 -19.84 8.30
N GLY A 48 9.38 -19.82 7.88
CA GLY A 48 8.94 -19.13 6.66
C GLY A 48 9.16 -17.61 6.72
N LEU A 49 8.94 -16.97 7.87
CA LEU A 49 9.24 -15.56 8.09
C LEU A 49 10.75 -15.28 8.00
N GLY A 50 11.57 -16.15 8.59
CA GLY A 50 13.03 -16.05 8.52
C GLY A 50 13.52 -16.14 7.07
N LYS A 51 13.00 -17.08 6.29
CA LYS A 51 13.36 -17.23 4.87
C LYS A 51 12.89 -16.03 4.03
N ALA A 52 11.70 -15.51 4.30
CA ALA A 52 11.21 -14.30 3.63
C ALA A 52 12.09 -13.08 3.92
N ALA A 53 12.53 -12.92 5.18
CA ALA A 53 13.46 -11.86 5.55
C ALA A 53 14.81 -12.01 4.86
N GLU A 54 15.39 -13.22 4.83
CA GLU A 54 16.63 -13.51 4.09
C GLU A 54 16.52 -13.07 2.62
N LEU A 55 15.47 -13.55 1.95
CA LEU A 55 15.26 -13.27 0.52
C LEU A 55 15.03 -11.78 0.21
N ILE A 56 14.31 -11.05 1.07
CA ILE A 56 14.06 -9.62 0.79
C ILE A 56 15.31 -8.77 0.98
N TYR A 57 16.20 -9.17 1.88
CA TYR A 57 17.46 -8.45 2.13
C TYR A 57 18.60 -8.88 1.19
N GLU A 58 18.46 -9.99 0.48
CA GLU A 58 19.37 -10.35 -0.59
C GLU A 58 19.27 -9.30 -1.71
N ASN A 59 20.38 -8.67 -2.09
CA ASN A 59 20.44 -7.57 -3.08
C ASN A 59 19.44 -6.44 -2.80
N HIS A 60 19.27 -6.07 -1.53
CA HIS A 60 18.23 -5.14 -1.06
C HIS A 60 18.27 -3.79 -1.79
N GLU A 61 19.44 -3.18 -1.94
CA GLU A 61 19.59 -1.88 -2.58
C GLU A 61 19.15 -1.90 -4.06
N GLU A 62 19.49 -2.95 -4.79
CA GLU A 62 19.05 -3.15 -6.18
C GLU A 62 17.54 -3.26 -6.29
N LYS A 63 16.92 -4.06 -5.42
CA LYS A 63 15.46 -4.22 -5.36
C LYS A 63 14.74 -2.91 -5.04
N ILE A 64 15.26 -2.15 -4.09
CA ILE A 64 14.67 -0.85 -3.72
C ILE A 64 14.82 0.16 -4.85
N THR A 65 15.96 0.16 -5.52
CA THR A 65 16.20 1.03 -6.69
C THR A 65 15.22 0.70 -7.81
N HIS A 66 15.08 -0.57 -8.18
CA HIS A 66 14.12 -1.02 -9.18
C HIS A 66 12.68 -0.59 -8.86
N ILE A 67 12.20 -0.84 -7.63
CA ILE A 67 10.84 -0.45 -7.23
C ILE A 67 10.67 1.08 -7.31
N ARG A 68 11.68 1.84 -6.88
CA ARG A 68 11.67 3.30 -6.93
C ARG A 68 11.60 3.83 -8.35
N GLU A 69 12.38 3.26 -9.26
CA GLU A 69 12.36 3.63 -10.68
C GLU A 69 10.97 3.46 -11.30
N ILE A 70 10.29 2.34 -11.03
CA ILE A 70 8.92 2.10 -11.50
C ILE A 70 7.96 3.14 -10.92
N LYS A 71 8.02 3.38 -9.61
CA LYS A 71 7.18 4.38 -8.94
C LYS A 71 7.39 5.78 -9.52
N ASP A 72 8.64 6.21 -9.64
CA ASP A 72 8.98 7.56 -10.08
C ASP A 72 8.59 7.75 -11.55
N HIS A 73 8.78 6.74 -12.39
CA HIS A 73 8.29 6.72 -13.78
C HIS A 73 6.76 6.86 -13.83
N PHE A 74 6.04 6.06 -13.04
CA PHE A 74 4.58 6.11 -12.95
C PHE A 74 4.08 7.51 -12.54
N ILE A 75 4.62 8.05 -11.44
CA ILE A 75 4.22 9.38 -10.93
C ILE A 75 4.50 10.46 -11.96
N LYS A 76 5.68 10.44 -12.58
CA LYS A 76 6.06 11.41 -13.61
C LYS A 76 5.04 11.42 -14.76
N ARG A 77 4.75 10.26 -15.33
CA ARG A 77 3.78 10.14 -16.43
C ARG A 77 2.39 10.60 -16.03
N VAL A 78 1.91 10.20 -14.84
CA VAL A 78 0.59 10.61 -14.33
C VAL A 78 0.48 12.11 -14.22
N ILE A 79 1.52 12.78 -13.68
CA ILE A 79 1.49 14.25 -13.51
C ILE A 79 1.61 14.99 -14.85
N GLU A 80 2.43 14.48 -15.77
CA GLU A 80 2.67 15.12 -17.06
C GLU A 80 1.51 14.92 -18.06
N GLU A 81 0.84 13.76 -18.02
CA GLU A 81 -0.12 13.37 -19.05
C GLU A 81 -1.59 13.44 -18.62
N ILE A 82 -1.88 13.53 -17.32
CA ILE A 82 -3.25 13.52 -16.79
C ILE A 82 -3.56 14.84 -16.07
N PRO A 83 -4.55 15.62 -16.51
CA PRO A 83 -4.92 16.86 -15.81
C PRO A 83 -5.64 16.59 -14.49
N ASP A 84 -5.68 17.60 -13.62
CA ASP A 84 -6.40 17.60 -12.33
C ASP A 84 -6.00 16.43 -11.42
N VAL A 85 -4.70 16.18 -11.30
CA VAL A 85 -4.11 15.20 -10.40
C VAL A 85 -3.22 15.86 -9.36
N LYS A 86 -3.07 15.20 -8.22
CA LYS A 86 -2.13 15.61 -7.16
C LYS A 86 -1.41 14.41 -6.61
N ASP A 87 -0.09 14.48 -6.60
CA ASP A 87 0.76 13.52 -5.89
C ASP A 87 0.77 13.84 -4.39
N ASN A 88 0.40 12.86 -3.58
CA ASN A 88 0.44 12.88 -2.13
C ASN A 88 1.42 11.85 -1.58
N SER A 89 2.30 11.32 -2.42
CA SER A 89 3.24 10.25 -2.06
C SER A 89 4.27 10.73 -1.05
N GLY A 90 4.70 9.82 -0.19
CA GLY A 90 5.81 10.02 0.71
C GLY A 90 7.10 9.37 0.19
N ALA A 91 8.10 9.29 1.07
CA ALA A 91 9.43 8.73 0.77
C ALA A 91 9.45 7.20 0.54
N ALA A 92 8.37 6.48 0.84
CA ALA A 92 8.31 5.03 0.65
C ALA A 92 8.50 4.66 -0.84
N PRO A 93 9.48 3.82 -1.18
CA PRO A 93 9.81 3.54 -2.58
C PRO A 93 8.71 2.76 -3.33
N HIS A 94 7.85 2.07 -2.61
CA HIS A 94 6.88 1.11 -3.15
C HIS A 94 5.43 1.61 -3.13
N VAL A 95 5.17 2.86 -2.78
CA VAL A 95 3.79 3.40 -2.67
C VAL A 95 3.69 4.74 -3.37
N ALA A 96 2.79 4.85 -4.34
CA ALA A 96 2.30 6.11 -4.87
C ALA A 96 0.87 6.36 -4.38
N SER A 97 0.60 7.59 -3.95
CA SER A 97 -0.71 8.02 -3.46
C SER A 97 -1.15 9.24 -4.27
N ILE A 98 -2.09 9.03 -5.18
CA ILE A 98 -2.47 10.05 -6.17
C ILE A 98 -3.96 10.37 -6.02
N SER A 99 -4.29 11.66 -5.94
CA SER A 99 -5.66 12.16 -6.03
C SER A 99 -6.00 12.48 -7.49
N PHE A 100 -7.14 11.98 -7.98
CA PHE A 100 -7.69 12.23 -9.30
C PHE A 100 -8.96 13.05 -9.15
N LEU A 101 -8.83 14.38 -9.17
CA LEU A 101 -9.95 15.27 -8.93
C LEU A 101 -11.08 15.07 -9.93
N GLY A 102 -12.32 15.23 -9.45
CA GLY A 102 -13.53 15.05 -10.26
C GLY A 102 -14.01 13.61 -10.42
N VAL A 103 -13.36 12.63 -9.76
CA VAL A 103 -13.82 11.22 -9.72
C VAL A 103 -13.68 10.68 -8.31
N ARG A 104 -14.68 9.97 -7.82
CA ARG A 104 -14.57 9.26 -6.53
C ARG A 104 -13.61 8.07 -6.67
N SER A 105 -12.76 7.88 -5.66
CA SER A 105 -11.76 6.80 -5.66
C SER A 105 -12.37 5.40 -5.85
N GLU A 106 -13.52 5.13 -5.28
CA GLU A 106 -14.22 3.84 -5.44
C GLU A 106 -14.66 3.59 -6.89
N VAL A 107 -15.16 4.62 -7.57
CA VAL A 107 -15.58 4.51 -8.98
C VAL A 107 -14.39 4.22 -9.89
N LEU A 108 -13.30 4.95 -9.68
CA LEU A 108 -12.07 4.73 -10.46
C LEU A 108 -11.42 3.38 -10.14
N LEU A 109 -11.45 2.95 -8.87
CA LEU A 109 -10.96 1.64 -8.45
C LEU A 109 -11.66 0.51 -9.21
N HIS A 110 -13.01 0.50 -9.23
CA HIS A 110 -13.75 -0.55 -9.94
C HIS A 110 -13.56 -0.49 -11.46
N ALA A 111 -13.45 0.71 -12.05
CA ALA A 111 -13.17 0.85 -13.47
C ALA A 111 -11.77 0.32 -13.85
N LEU A 112 -10.77 0.44 -12.96
CA LEU A 112 -9.45 -0.16 -13.15
C LEU A 112 -9.49 -1.67 -12.94
N GLU A 113 -10.26 -2.16 -11.95
CA GLU A 113 -10.45 -3.58 -11.67
C GLU A 113 -11.05 -4.34 -12.87
N GLU A 114 -11.99 -3.72 -13.60
CA GLU A 114 -12.53 -4.27 -14.85
C GLU A 114 -11.46 -4.43 -15.96
N ARG A 115 -10.33 -3.77 -15.81
CA ARG A 115 -9.14 -3.88 -16.69
C ARG A 115 -8.02 -4.71 -16.09
N GLU A 116 -8.32 -5.49 -15.04
CA GLU A 116 -7.36 -6.32 -14.29
C GLU A 116 -6.23 -5.51 -13.62
N ILE A 117 -6.46 -4.21 -13.35
CA ILE A 117 -5.53 -3.33 -12.63
C ILE A 117 -6.02 -3.15 -11.20
N TYR A 118 -5.33 -3.78 -10.26
CA TYR A 118 -5.72 -3.83 -8.85
C TYR A 118 -4.98 -2.78 -8.02
N VAL A 119 -5.75 -1.82 -7.52
CA VAL A 119 -5.27 -0.70 -6.69
C VAL A 119 -6.02 -0.66 -5.36
N SER A 120 -5.73 0.30 -4.50
CA SER A 120 -6.45 0.47 -3.23
C SER A 120 -7.01 1.88 -3.09
N ALA A 121 -8.26 1.99 -2.67
CA ALA A 121 -8.84 3.24 -2.18
C ALA A 121 -8.67 3.33 -0.65
N GLY A 122 -8.55 4.53 -0.12
CA GLY A 122 -8.38 4.76 1.32
C GLY A 122 -9.56 4.30 2.19
N SER A 123 -10.75 4.13 1.58
CA SER A 123 -12.00 3.67 2.21
C SER A 123 -12.21 2.16 2.16
N ALA A 124 -11.39 1.41 1.42
CA ALA A 124 -11.63 -0.02 1.11
C ALA A 124 -11.54 -0.98 2.31
N CYS A 125 -11.09 -0.55 3.48
CA CYS A 125 -10.96 -1.41 4.66
C CYS A 125 -12.17 -1.39 5.61
N SER A 126 -13.20 -0.56 5.37
CA SER A 126 -14.39 -0.49 6.22
C SER A 126 -15.65 -0.81 5.40
N SER A 127 -15.94 -2.10 5.27
CA SER A 127 -17.05 -2.65 4.51
C SER A 127 -18.46 -2.23 5.00
N ASN A 128 -18.58 -1.43 6.06
CA ASN A 128 -19.88 -1.00 6.60
C ASN A 128 -20.04 0.49 6.92
N LYS A 129 -18.97 1.29 6.77
CA LYS A 129 -19.04 2.76 6.80
C LYS A 129 -17.90 3.31 5.95
N PRO A 130 -18.12 4.26 5.03
CA PRO A 130 -17.03 4.93 4.31
C PRO A 130 -16.25 5.80 5.30
N GLU A 131 -15.33 5.19 6.03
CA GLU A 131 -14.39 5.93 6.88
C GLU A 131 -13.31 6.52 6.01
N VAL A 132 -13.24 7.82 6.05
CA VAL A 132 -12.16 8.58 5.43
C VAL A 132 -10.83 8.14 6.00
N SER A 133 -9.85 7.86 5.14
CA SER A 133 -8.50 7.51 5.54
C SER A 133 -7.95 8.51 6.55
N GLY A 134 -7.71 8.05 7.79
CA GLY A 134 -7.08 8.85 8.83
C GLY A 134 -5.71 9.39 8.42
N THR A 135 -4.99 8.64 7.58
CA THR A 135 -3.70 9.06 7.01
C THR A 135 -3.85 10.27 6.09
N LEU A 136 -4.80 10.24 5.14
CA LEU A 136 -5.01 11.34 4.21
C LEU A 136 -5.50 12.61 4.91
N LYS A 137 -6.34 12.47 5.95
CA LYS A 137 -6.69 13.59 6.82
C LYS A 137 -5.50 14.09 7.62
N GLY A 138 -4.70 13.18 8.18
CA GLY A 138 -3.54 13.53 8.99
C GLY A 138 -2.47 14.32 8.25
N ILE A 139 -2.32 14.11 6.94
CA ILE A 139 -1.44 14.93 6.08
C ILE A 139 -2.11 16.22 5.56
N GLY A 140 -3.32 16.54 6.04
CA GLY A 140 -4.00 17.82 5.77
C GLY A 140 -4.74 17.90 4.43
N LEU A 141 -5.07 16.77 3.78
CA LEU A 141 -5.85 16.81 2.55
C LEU A 141 -7.30 17.23 2.82
N THR A 142 -7.84 18.08 1.95
CA THR A 142 -9.26 18.44 1.94
C THR A 142 -10.12 17.29 1.45
N LYS A 143 -11.43 17.37 1.70
CA LYS A 143 -12.40 16.33 1.34
C LYS A 143 -12.31 15.91 -0.13
N GLU A 144 -12.23 16.86 -1.03
CA GLU A 144 -12.15 16.65 -2.47
C GLU A 144 -10.95 15.76 -2.85
N TYR A 145 -9.78 15.99 -2.24
CA TYR A 145 -8.58 15.22 -2.50
C TYR A 145 -8.65 13.83 -1.90
N TYR A 146 -9.02 13.67 -0.60
CA TYR A 146 -8.99 12.36 0.02
C TYR A 146 -10.08 11.41 -0.51
N GLU A 147 -11.22 11.93 -0.99
CA GLU A 147 -12.27 11.11 -1.63
C GLU A 147 -11.91 10.66 -3.06
N SER A 148 -10.93 11.32 -3.67
CA SER A 148 -10.45 11.01 -5.03
C SER A 148 -9.08 10.32 -5.05
N THR A 149 -8.54 9.91 -3.88
CA THR A 149 -7.19 9.34 -3.78
C THR A 149 -7.18 7.83 -3.95
N LEU A 150 -6.36 7.35 -4.87
CA LEU A 150 -5.97 5.95 -5.00
C LEU A 150 -4.52 5.73 -4.54
N ARG A 151 -4.26 4.55 -4.01
CA ARG A 151 -2.92 4.07 -3.66
C ARG A 151 -2.49 2.98 -4.61
N PHE A 152 -1.40 3.22 -5.29
CA PHE A 152 -0.69 2.24 -6.13
C PHE A 152 0.46 1.68 -5.32
N SER A 153 0.63 0.37 -5.35
CA SER A 153 1.67 -0.32 -4.59
C SER A 153 2.50 -1.18 -5.54
N PHE A 154 3.80 -0.96 -5.52
CA PHE A 154 4.76 -1.64 -6.39
C PHE A 154 5.57 -2.67 -5.61
N SER A 155 6.02 -3.69 -6.29
CA SER A 155 6.86 -4.75 -5.75
C SER A 155 8.03 -5.05 -6.71
N ILE A 156 8.93 -5.91 -6.29
CA ILE A 156 10.06 -6.38 -7.13
C ILE A 156 9.63 -7.16 -8.38
N PHE A 157 8.35 -7.53 -8.48
CA PHE A 157 7.80 -8.28 -9.62
C PHE A 157 7.14 -7.38 -10.66
N ASN A 158 6.95 -6.09 -10.35
CA ASN A 158 6.36 -5.16 -11.31
C ASN A 158 7.41 -4.68 -12.31
N THR A 159 6.93 -4.21 -13.46
CA THR A 159 7.75 -3.65 -14.52
C THR A 159 7.31 -2.23 -14.89
N VAL A 160 8.14 -1.51 -15.63
CA VAL A 160 7.82 -0.17 -16.14
C VAL A 160 6.66 -0.26 -17.13
N GLU A 161 6.61 -1.32 -17.95
CA GLU A 161 5.54 -1.56 -18.94
C GLU A 161 4.17 -1.75 -18.27
N GLU A 162 4.11 -2.42 -17.11
CA GLU A 162 2.86 -2.54 -16.33
C GLU A 162 2.41 -1.18 -15.79
N ALA A 163 3.36 -0.33 -15.37
CA ALA A 163 3.05 1.04 -14.96
C ALA A 163 2.52 1.86 -16.15
N ASP A 164 3.09 1.70 -17.34
CA ASP A 164 2.62 2.33 -18.59
C ASP A 164 1.20 1.89 -18.95
N VAL A 165 0.89 0.61 -18.88
CA VAL A 165 -0.47 0.09 -19.10
C VAL A 165 -1.46 0.75 -18.14
N CYS A 166 -1.08 0.91 -16.87
CA CYS A 166 -1.92 1.58 -15.89
C CYS A 166 -2.16 3.06 -16.25
N VAL A 167 -1.13 3.78 -16.68
CA VAL A 167 -1.24 5.19 -17.10
C VAL A 167 -2.17 5.32 -18.30
N GLU A 168 -2.04 4.47 -19.32
CA GLU A 168 -2.93 4.51 -20.49
C GLU A 168 -4.38 4.21 -20.10
N ALA A 169 -4.62 3.23 -19.22
CA ALA A 169 -5.96 2.96 -18.70
C ALA A 169 -6.56 4.19 -17.97
N LEU A 170 -5.77 4.88 -17.16
CA LEU A 170 -6.19 6.10 -16.46
C LEU A 170 -6.55 7.23 -17.44
N LYS A 171 -5.76 7.42 -18.51
CA LYS A 171 -6.00 8.42 -19.56
C LYS A 171 -7.30 8.19 -20.30
N GLU A 172 -7.68 6.94 -20.53
CA GLU A 172 -8.96 6.58 -21.17
C GLU A 172 -10.14 6.73 -20.22
N LEU A 173 -10.02 6.26 -18.97
CA LEU A 173 -11.11 6.19 -18.02
C LEU A 173 -11.48 7.55 -17.43
N LEU A 174 -10.51 8.37 -17.05
CA LEU A 174 -10.76 9.62 -16.33
C LEU A 174 -11.61 10.63 -17.10
N PRO A 175 -11.39 10.90 -18.41
CA PRO A 175 -12.25 11.83 -19.15
C PRO A 175 -13.71 11.37 -19.21
N MET A 176 -13.95 10.06 -19.30
CA MET A 176 -15.29 9.48 -19.31
C MET A 176 -15.96 9.62 -17.93
N LEU A 177 -15.28 9.20 -16.87
CA LEU A 177 -15.83 9.20 -15.50
C LEU A 177 -16.11 10.61 -15.00
N ARG A 178 -15.27 11.60 -15.32
CA ARG A 178 -15.43 13.01 -14.94
C ARG A 178 -16.69 13.65 -15.53
N ARG A 179 -17.16 13.18 -16.70
CA ARG A 179 -18.41 13.67 -17.31
C ARG A 179 -19.65 13.37 -16.47
N PHE A 180 -19.65 12.25 -15.75
CA PHE A 180 -20.80 11.84 -14.93
C PHE A 180 -20.83 12.48 -13.54
N THR A 181 -19.71 13.06 -13.09
CA THR A 181 -19.60 13.66 -11.75
C THR A 181 -19.89 15.16 -11.72
N ARG A 182 -19.99 15.82 -12.87
CA ARG A 182 -20.25 17.25 -13.02
C ARG A 182 -21.74 17.66 -12.94
N ARG A 183 -22.60 16.85 -12.28
CA ARG A 183 -24.00 17.22 -12.03
C ARG A 183 -24.26 17.43 -10.54
#